data_3ff2ff1a135c83acab37b62223549985
#
_entry.id   3ff2ff1a135c83acab37b62223549985
#
_cell.length_a   1.000
_cell.length_b   1.000
_cell.length_c   1.000
_cell.angle_alpha   90.00
_cell.angle_beta   90.00
_cell.angle_gamma   90.00
#
_symmetry.space_group_name_H-M   'P 1'
#
loop_
_entity.id
_entity.type
_entity.pdbx_description
1 polymer ?
#
loop_
_entity_poly.entity_id
_entity_poly.type
_entity_poly.pdbx_seq_one_letter_code
_entity_poly.pdbx_strand_id
1 'polypeptide(L)'
;MRRRALKNSVAGILALFVLSLLGGSVAAQENVFTVQQPDYQRSPYTGMTRQHWIQAGEYLLQGAFNYIHTLDDQMYFPKQLDKTYPNNDGQVPVAKLEGLARTLFVAAPLLKDNPDLVMNGIKVADYYRHQLVNLSNPKSKSYIPHRKGGPSQTLLELGSLAISMKAAQAILWDPLTKSQKDSLAATMLSYGEGPTIGSNWMFFNVFILSFMKDQGYVVNDDYLESNLKKLLARYRGEGWYNDAPAYDYYSAWAYQTYGPIWAEMFGKKQYPQLAQQFLANQHDMVANYPYMFSRDGKMNMWGRSICYRFASVAPLALLEYDQSGEVNYGWIRRIASSTLLQFLERPEFLEDGVPTMGFYEPFAPAVQIYSCRGSVYWCGKAFLSLLLPEDAEFWTAKENTGPWEKELKKGNVYNQFQPGTNLLITNYPNSGASEMRSWCHETVAKDWQKFRSTENYNKLAYNTEFPWMADGNNGEISMNYGTKNKKGEWEVLRLYTFQSFKDGIYRRDAVLETDSTVKYQLADIPLPNGILRVDKVSVSEPTEICLGHYSLPRLNTNIQETSRKVDRPVSYTHLTLPTTSR
;
A
#
# COMPACT_ATOMS: atom_id res chain seq x y z
N MET A 1 -12.71 -56.42 -48.74
CA MET A 1 -11.62 -55.41 -48.41
C MET A 1 -12.11 -54.10 -47.73
N ARG A 2 -13.40 -53.87 -47.47
CA ARG A 2 -13.91 -52.61 -46.85
C ARG A 2 -14.12 -52.65 -45.32
N ARG A 3 -13.97 -53.77 -44.64
CA ARG A 3 -14.13 -53.89 -43.18
C ARG A 3 -12.85 -53.80 -42.33
N ARG A 4 -11.65 -53.79 -42.95
CA ARG A 4 -10.36 -53.62 -42.24
C ARG A 4 -9.89 -52.17 -42.14
N ALA A 5 -10.35 -51.31 -43.04
CA ALA A 5 -9.95 -49.87 -43.02
C ALA A 5 -10.69 -49.05 -41.94
N LEU A 6 -11.92 -49.48 -41.51
CA LEU A 6 -12.66 -48.76 -40.47
C LEU A 6 -12.17 -49.04 -39.04
N LYS A 7 -11.53 -50.20 -38.80
CA LYS A 7 -11.03 -50.53 -37.45
C LYS A 7 -9.72 -49.80 -37.11
N ASN A 8 -8.92 -49.49 -38.12
CA ASN A 8 -7.65 -48.77 -37.88
C ASN A 8 -7.83 -47.26 -37.74
N SER A 9 -8.91 -46.67 -38.29
CA SER A 9 -9.21 -45.26 -38.12
C SER A 9 -9.85 -44.95 -36.75
N VAL A 10 -10.65 -45.87 -36.20
CA VAL A 10 -11.25 -45.71 -34.87
C VAL A 10 -10.21 -45.89 -33.77
N ALA A 11 -9.24 -46.81 -33.92
CA ALA A 11 -8.12 -46.95 -32.97
C ALA A 11 -7.17 -45.77 -32.99
N GLY A 12 -6.91 -45.16 -34.16
CA GLY A 12 -6.11 -43.95 -34.28
C GLY A 12 -6.76 -42.71 -33.68
N ILE A 13 -8.08 -42.58 -33.82
CA ILE A 13 -8.85 -41.47 -33.22
C ILE A 13 -8.96 -41.63 -31.70
N LEU A 14 -9.14 -42.87 -31.19
CA LEU A 14 -9.13 -43.10 -29.73
C LEU A 14 -7.74 -42.91 -29.11
N ALA A 15 -6.67 -43.26 -29.81
CA ALA A 15 -5.31 -43.02 -29.32
C ALA A 15 -4.94 -41.52 -29.32
N LEU A 16 -5.43 -40.72 -30.28
CA LEU A 16 -5.31 -39.28 -30.30
C LEU A 16 -6.15 -38.58 -29.21
N PHE A 17 -7.35 -39.15 -28.89
CA PHE A 17 -8.20 -38.63 -27.83
C PHE A 17 -7.68 -39.00 -26.42
N VAL A 18 -7.02 -40.14 -26.26
CA VAL A 18 -6.39 -40.54 -24.98
C VAL A 18 -5.05 -39.86 -24.78
N LEU A 19 -4.29 -39.50 -25.83
CA LEU A 19 -3.10 -38.70 -25.73
C LEU A 19 -3.40 -37.21 -25.49
N SER A 20 -4.56 -36.70 -25.94
CA SER A 20 -4.99 -35.33 -25.58
C SER A 20 -5.57 -35.24 -24.16
N LEU A 21 -5.92 -36.35 -23.52
CA LEU A 21 -6.33 -36.42 -22.11
C LEU A 21 -5.15 -36.67 -21.14
N LEU A 22 -3.96 -37.05 -21.66
CA LEU A 22 -2.75 -37.21 -20.85
C LEU A 22 -1.73 -36.11 -21.08
N GLY A 23 -1.94 -35.24 -22.06
CA GLY A 23 -1.32 -33.95 -22.15
C GLY A 23 -2.11 -32.98 -21.31
N GLY A 24 -2.10 -33.15 -20.00
CA GLY A 24 -2.46 -32.10 -19.08
C GLY A 24 -1.55 -30.93 -19.39
N SER A 25 -2.04 -29.97 -20.21
CA SER A 25 -1.53 -28.63 -20.11
C SER A 25 -1.62 -28.32 -18.63
N VAL A 26 -0.49 -28.15 -17.97
CA VAL A 26 -0.44 -27.31 -16.78
C VAL A 26 -1.01 -26.00 -17.29
N ALA A 27 -2.32 -25.80 -17.09
CA ALA A 27 -2.96 -24.54 -17.33
C ALA A 27 -2.08 -23.57 -16.55
N ALA A 28 -1.44 -22.64 -17.24
CA ALA A 28 -0.76 -21.54 -16.60
C ALA A 28 -1.79 -21.02 -15.59
N GLN A 29 -1.47 -21.09 -14.31
CA GLN A 29 -2.34 -20.63 -13.24
C GLN A 29 -2.80 -19.25 -13.67
N GLU A 30 -4.10 -19.04 -13.87
CA GLU A 30 -4.61 -17.73 -14.22
C GLU A 30 -4.07 -16.78 -13.16
N ASN A 31 -3.28 -15.79 -13.58
CA ASN A 31 -2.63 -14.82 -12.68
C ASN A 31 -3.63 -13.86 -12.03
N VAL A 32 -4.88 -14.26 -11.90
CA VAL A 32 -6.00 -13.46 -11.45
C VAL A 32 -6.73 -14.20 -10.33
N PHE A 33 -6.86 -13.55 -9.21
CA PHE A 33 -7.70 -14.03 -8.11
C PHE A 33 -9.17 -13.83 -8.46
N THR A 34 -9.98 -14.84 -8.21
CA THR A 34 -11.44 -14.78 -8.37
C THR A 34 -12.13 -15.18 -7.08
N VAL A 35 -13.17 -14.45 -6.69
CA VAL A 35 -14.00 -14.76 -5.52
C VAL A 35 -14.83 -16.01 -5.84
N GLN A 36 -14.49 -17.13 -5.22
CA GLN A 36 -15.19 -18.39 -5.41
C GLN A 36 -16.45 -18.48 -4.53
N GLN A 37 -17.61 -18.78 -5.12
CA GLN A 37 -18.88 -18.83 -4.39
C GLN A 37 -19.17 -17.55 -3.56
N PRO A 38 -19.28 -16.39 -4.22
CA PRO A 38 -19.45 -15.11 -3.55
C PRO A 38 -20.72 -15.06 -2.70
N ASP A 39 -20.62 -14.48 -1.49
CA ASP A 39 -21.75 -14.24 -0.60
C ASP A 39 -22.34 -12.84 -0.81
N TYR A 40 -23.18 -12.68 -1.80
CA TYR A 40 -23.86 -11.40 -2.06
C TYR A 40 -24.97 -11.05 -1.05
N GLN A 41 -25.32 -11.95 -0.13
CA GLN A 41 -26.27 -11.63 0.94
C GLN A 41 -25.59 -10.76 2.01
N ARG A 42 -24.38 -11.13 2.43
CA ARG A 42 -23.56 -10.37 3.40
C ARG A 42 -22.75 -9.27 2.73
N SER A 43 -22.22 -9.56 1.57
CA SER A 43 -21.30 -8.69 0.82
C SER A 43 -21.85 -8.37 -0.57
N PRO A 44 -22.94 -7.59 -0.67
CA PRO A 44 -23.65 -7.36 -1.92
C PRO A 44 -22.84 -6.66 -3.02
N TYR A 45 -21.70 -6.06 -2.67
CA TYR A 45 -20.84 -5.35 -3.62
C TYR A 45 -19.61 -6.14 -4.03
N THR A 46 -19.00 -6.86 -3.10
CA THR A 46 -17.73 -7.57 -3.37
C THR A 46 -17.89 -9.09 -3.39
N GLY A 47 -18.95 -9.61 -2.79
CA GLY A 47 -19.10 -11.05 -2.56
C GLY A 47 -18.12 -11.60 -1.52
N MET A 48 -17.17 -10.79 -1.01
CA MET A 48 -16.10 -11.26 -0.14
C MET A 48 -16.52 -11.39 1.32
N THR A 49 -16.21 -12.53 1.92
CA THR A 49 -16.31 -12.81 3.36
C THR A 49 -14.92 -13.03 3.92
N ARG A 50 -14.81 -13.26 5.24
CA ARG A 50 -13.54 -13.63 5.90
C ARG A 50 -12.86 -14.83 5.20
N GLN A 51 -13.65 -15.84 4.77
CA GLN A 51 -13.12 -17.00 4.06
C GLN A 51 -12.45 -16.62 2.72
N HIS A 52 -13.02 -15.66 1.99
CA HIS A 52 -12.40 -15.18 0.75
C HIS A 52 -11.11 -14.37 1.01
N TRP A 53 -11.03 -13.70 2.16
CA TRP A 53 -9.78 -13.06 2.59
C TRP A 53 -8.69 -14.08 2.91
N ILE A 54 -9.04 -15.20 3.55
CA ILE A 54 -8.13 -16.34 3.74
C ILE A 54 -7.63 -16.85 2.38
N GLN A 55 -8.54 -17.11 1.43
CA GLN A 55 -8.20 -17.56 0.08
C GLN A 55 -7.30 -16.56 -0.67
N ALA A 56 -7.55 -15.25 -0.51
CA ALA A 56 -6.70 -14.20 -1.09
C ALA A 56 -5.29 -14.20 -0.48
N GLY A 57 -5.18 -14.42 0.83
CA GLY A 57 -3.89 -14.60 1.52
C GLY A 57 -3.16 -15.85 1.04
N GLU A 58 -3.84 -16.98 0.94
CA GLU A 58 -3.31 -18.24 0.40
C GLU A 58 -2.83 -18.08 -1.04
N TYR A 59 -3.61 -17.41 -1.90
CA TYR A 59 -3.24 -17.11 -3.28
C TYR A 59 -1.91 -16.33 -3.37
N LEU A 60 -1.73 -15.29 -2.56
CA LEU A 60 -0.50 -14.50 -2.52
C LEU A 60 0.68 -15.30 -1.96
N LEU A 61 0.44 -16.06 -0.90
CA LEU A 61 1.48 -16.84 -0.23
C LEU A 61 1.93 -18.02 -1.12
N GLN A 62 1.02 -18.64 -1.86
CA GLN A 62 1.34 -19.69 -2.83
C GLN A 62 2.35 -19.18 -3.87
N GLY A 63 2.17 -17.96 -4.38
CA GLY A 63 3.11 -17.36 -5.33
C GLY A 63 4.52 -17.21 -4.74
N ALA A 64 4.63 -16.83 -3.47
CA ALA A 64 5.91 -16.79 -2.76
C ALA A 64 6.51 -18.19 -2.56
N PHE A 65 5.68 -19.17 -2.22
CA PHE A 65 6.11 -20.55 -1.99
C PHE A 65 6.48 -21.29 -3.27
N ASN A 66 6.18 -20.77 -4.46
CA ASN A 66 6.70 -21.31 -5.71
C ASN A 66 8.25 -21.26 -5.79
N TYR A 67 8.89 -20.41 -4.97
CA TYR A 67 10.34 -20.29 -4.84
C TYR A 67 10.95 -21.18 -3.73
N ILE A 68 10.11 -21.92 -2.99
CA ILE A 68 10.51 -22.71 -1.83
C ILE A 68 10.28 -24.20 -2.13
N HIS A 69 11.36 -24.96 -2.21
CA HIS A 69 11.35 -26.39 -2.49
C HIS A 69 11.90 -27.21 -1.31
N THR A 70 12.66 -26.56 -0.43
CA THR A 70 13.21 -27.14 0.81
C THR A 70 13.08 -26.15 1.95
N LEU A 71 13.24 -26.61 3.20
CA LEU A 71 13.25 -25.71 4.35
C LEU A 71 14.44 -24.74 4.36
N ASP A 72 15.53 -25.05 3.65
CA ASP A 72 16.74 -24.22 3.57
C ASP A 72 16.67 -23.14 2.49
N ASP A 73 15.69 -23.19 1.59
CA ASP A 73 15.51 -22.17 0.55
C ASP A 73 15.13 -20.84 1.20
N GLN A 74 15.72 -19.77 0.69
CA GLN A 74 15.49 -18.43 1.21
C GLN A 74 14.38 -17.74 0.43
N MET A 75 13.50 -17.03 1.12
CA MET A 75 12.41 -16.24 0.52
C MET A 75 13.00 -15.05 -0.25
N TYR A 76 13.40 -15.31 -1.48
CA TYR A 76 14.09 -14.36 -2.34
C TYR A 76 13.51 -14.37 -3.75
N PHE A 77 13.19 -13.19 -4.26
CA PHE A 77 12.50 -13.02 -5.54
C PHE A 77 13.40 -12.33 -6.55
N PRO A 78 13.29 -12.65 -7.85
CA PRO A 78 14.05 -12.00 -8.91
C PRO A 78 13.83 -10.48 -8.92
N LYS A 79 14.91 -9.72 -9.18
CA LYS A 79 14.84 -8.27 -9.34
C LYS A 79 14.03 -7.92 -10.59
N GLN A 80 13.11 -6.95 -10.47
CA GLN A 80 12.24 -6.53 -11.57
C GLN A 80 12.63 -5.16 -12.15
N LEU A 81 13.04 -4.20 -11.32
CA LEU A 81 13.37 -2.84 -11.75
C LEU A 81 14.83 -2.50 -11.43
N ASP A 82 15.57 -1.99 -12.40
CA ASP A 82 17.02 -1.70 -12.27
C ASP A 82 17.35 -0.72 -11.14
N LYS A 83 16.50 0.29 -10.93
CA LYS A 83 16.73 1.30 -9.88
C LYS A 83 16.60 0.79 -8.45
N THR A 84 16.04 -0.40 -8.26
CA THR A 84 15.76 -0.99 -6.94
C THR A 84 16.90 -1.88 -6.49
N TYR A 85 16.96 -2.19 -5.19
CA TYR A 85 17.99 -3.10 -4.71
C TYR A 85 17.56 -4.59 -4.79
N PRO A 86 18.49 -5.57 -4.65
CA PRO A 86 19.93 -5.40 -4.42
C PRO A 86 20.68 -4.90 -5.66
N ASN A 87 21.66 -4.00 -5.43
CA ASN A 87 22.56 -3.50 -6.48
C ASN A 87 23.98 -4.13 -6.38
N ASN A 88 24.22 -4.90 -5.32
CA ASN A 88 25.45 -5.64 -5.06
C ASN A 88 25.16 -6.81 -4.10
N ASP A 89 26.12 -7.73 -4.00
CA ASP A 89 25.99 -8.93 -3.18
C ASP A 89 25.79 -8.65 -1.68
N GLY A 90 26.33 -7.53 -1.18
CA GLY A 90 26.16 -7.13 0.22
C GLY A 90 24.72 -6.78 0.62
N GLN A 91 23.86 -6.46 -0.34
CA GLN A 91 22.45 -6.16 -0.13
C GLN A 91 21.54 -7.38 -0.26
N VAL A 92 22.01 -8.48 -0.84
CA VAL A 92 21.21 -9.71 -1.05
C VAL A 92 20.68 -10.30 0.27
N PRO A 93 21.47 -10.39 1.37
CA PRO A 93 20.96 -10.91 2.63
C PRO A 93 19.77 -10.11 3.18
N VAL A 94 19.78 -8.79 3.03
CA VAL A 94 18.68 -7.93 3.47
C VAL A 94 17.44 -8.15 2.60
N ALA A 95 17.60 -8.27 1.28
CA ALA A 95 16.47 -8.53 0.37
C ALA A 95 15.80 -9.89 0.67
N LYS A 96 16.58 -10.91 1.05
CA LYS A 96 16.09 -12.22 1.50
C LYS A 96 15.33 -12.11 2.83
N LEU A 97 15.88 -11.35 3.77
CA LEU A 97 15.22 -11.10 5.04
C LEU A 97 13.91 -10.32 4.89
N GLU A 98 13.84 -9.37 3.95
CA GLU A 98 12.59 -8.70 3.60
C GLU A 98 11.56 -9.69 3.04
N GLY A 99 11.96 -10.56 2.12
CA GLY A 99 11.07 -11.59 1.61
C GLY A 99 10.49 -12.44 2.74
N LEU A 100 11.35 -12.94 3.63
CA LEU A 100 10.94 -13.76 4.78
C LEU A 100 9.98 -13.02 5.71
N ALA A 101 10.37 -11.83 6.19
CA ALA A 101 9.63 -11.10 7.19
C ALA A 101 8.28 -10.61 6.69
N ARG A 102 8.22 -10.18 5.41
CA ARG A 102 7.02 -9.55 4.87
C ARG A 102 5.99 -10.56 4.35
N THR A 103 6.43 -11.70 3.82
CA THR A 103 5.51 -12.81 3.52
C THR A 103 4.89 -13.39 4.80
N LEU A 104 5.58 -13.26 5.94
CA LEU A 104 5.06 -13.73 7.21
C LEU A 104 3.89 -12.88 7.74
N PHE A 105 3.70 -11.63 7.28
CA PHE A 105 2.48 -10.86 7.54
C PHE A 105 1.23 -11.50 6.94
N VAL A 106 1.39 -12.21 5.82
CA VAL A 106 0.30 -13.01 5.22
C VAL A 106 0.20 -14.35 5.93
N ALA A 107 1.33 -15.03 6.14
CA ALA A 107 1.36 -16.39 6.67
C ALA A 107 0.93 -16.49 8.14
N ALA A 108 1.33 -15.55 9.01
CA ALA A 108 1.06 -15.67 10.44
C ALA A 108 -0.44 -15.67 10.78
N PRO A 109 -1.29 -14.79 10.23
CA PRO A 109 -2.74 -14.90 10.40
C PRO A 109 -3.33 -16.20 9.86
N LEU A 110 -2.88 -16.66 8.68
CA LEU A 110 -3.33 -17.93 8.09
C LEU A 110 -2.96 -19.13 8.96
N LEU A 111 -1.75 -19.14 9.52
CA LEU A 111 -1.28 -20.20 10.40
C LEU A 111 -2.05 -20.26 11.73
N LYS A 112 -2.52 -19.09 12.22
CA LYS A 112 -3.39 -19.06 13.41
C LYS A 112 -4.69 -19.83 13.19
N ASP A 113 -5.27 -19.74 11.98
CA ASP A 113 -6.49 -20.43 11.61
C ASP A 113 -6.22 -21.88 11.15
N ASN A 114 -5.12 -22.11 10.41
CA ASN A 114 -4.74 -23.41 9.88
C ASN A 114 -3.23 -23.70 10.14
N PRO A 115 -2.88 -24.26 11.30
CA PRO A 115 -1.49 -24.60 11.65
C PRO A 115 -0.83 -25.63 10.73
N ASP A 116 -1.63 -26.43 10.05
CA ASP A 116 -1.18 -27.50 9.15
C ASP A 116 -1.13 -27.07 7.68
N LEU A 117 -1.25 -25.78 7.39
CA LEU A 117 -1.20 -25.23 6.03
C LEU A 117 0.03 -25.74 5.28
N VAL A 118 -0.17 -26.31 4.10
CA VAL A 118 0.87 -26.84 3.20
C VAL A 118 0.84 -26.05 1.89
N MET A 119 2.00 -25.61 1.42
CA MET A 119 2.19 -24.97 0.14
C MET A 119 3.40 -25.59 -0.56
N ASN A 120 3.26 -25.91 -1.84
CA ASN A 120 4.30 -26.57 -2.63
C ASN A 120 4.91 -27.83 -1.93
N GLY A 121 4.05 -28.60 -1.22
CA GLY A 121 4.46 -29.79 -0.46
C GLY A 121 5.20 -29.52 0.87
N ILE A 122 5.34 -28.27 1.26
CA ILE A 122 6.04 -27.85 2.48
C ILE A 122 5.03 -27.33 3.51
N LYS A 123 5.13 -27.82 4.76
CA LYS A 123 4.39 -27.22 5.87
C LYS A 123 4.88 -25.80 6.11
N VAL A 124 4.01 -24.82 5.94
CA VAL A 124 4.32 -23.40 6.06
C VAL A 124 4.88 -23.05 7.45
N ALA A 125 4.31 -23.62 8.51
CA ALA A 125 4.79 -23.44 9.90
C ALA A 125 6.22 -23.96 10.09
N ASP A 126 6.55 -25.14 9.53
CA ASP A 126 7.87 -25.74 9.65
C ASP A 126 8.92 -24.91 8.91
N TYR A 127 8.57 -24.40 7.72
CA TYR A 127 9.43 -23.53 6.96
C TYR A 127 9.80 -22.26 7.75
N TYR A 128 8.80 -21.53 8.24
CA TYR A 128 9.08 -20.28 8.96
C TYR A 128 9.82 -20.52 10.28
N ARG A 129 9.48 -21.57 11.04
CA ARG A 129 10.26 -21.93 12.26
C ARG A 129 11.71 -22.24 11.94
N HIS A 130 11.96 -23.01 10.89
CA HIS A 130 13.33 -23.35 10.46
C HIS A 130 14.11 -22.09 10.08
N GLN A 131 13.48 -21.18 9.31
CA GLN A 131 14.11 -19.92 8.92
C GLN A 131 14.38 -19.01 10.14
N LEU A 132 13.43 -18.88 11.09
CA LEU A 132 13.61 -18.09 12.30
C LEU A 132 14.82 -18.57 13.13
N VAL A 133 14.96 -19.88 13.32
CA VAL A 133 16.12 -20.47 14.02
C VAL A 133 17.41 -20.17 13.27
N ASN A 134 17.39 -20.25 11.95
CA ASN A 134 18.55 -19.99 11.10
C ASN A 134 19.05 -18.53 11.18
N LEU A 135 18.19 -17.56 11.50
CA LEU A 135 18.62 -16.15 11.65
C LEU A 135 19.65 -15.96 12.78
N SER A 136 19.63 -16.79 13.80
CA SER A 136 20.57 -16.72 14.93
C SER A 136 21.64 -17.81 14.94
N ASN A 137 21.66 -18.68 13.92
CA ASN A 137 22.64 -19.77 13.80
C ASN A 137 23.86 -19.34 12.96
N PRO A 138 25.07 -19.19 13.55
CA PRO A 138 26.26 -18.73 12.80
C PRO A 138 26.69 -19.63 11.63
N LYS A 139 26.19 -20.86 11.57
CA LYS A 139 26.47 -21.80 10.48
C LYS A 139 25.48 -21.69 9.32
N SER A 140 24.39 -20.95 9.51
CA SER A 140 23.35 -20.76 8.51
C SER A 140 23.75 -19.70 7.47
N LYS A 141 23.29 -19.87 6.22
CA LYS A 141 23.37 -18.85 5.17
C LYS A 141 22.49 -17.62 5.46
N SER A 142 21.49 -17.77 6.36
CA SER A 142 20.57 -16.70 6.78
C SER A 142 21.01 -16.00 8.07
N TYR A 143 22.20 -16.33 8.60
CA TYR A 143 22.68 -15.79 9.87
C TYR A 143 22.74 -14.26 9.87
N ILE A 144 22.15 -13.67 10.91
CA ILE A 144 22.22 -12.24 11.19
C ILE A 144 23.16 -12.03 12.38
N PRO A 145 24.32 -11.39 12.19
CA PRO A 145 25.21 -11.05 13.29
C PRO A 145 24.55 -10.03 14.21
N HIS A 146 24.94 -10.01 15.49
CA HIS A 146 24.53 -8.94 16.38
C HIS A 146 24.88 -7.59 15.79
N ARG A 147 23.99 -6.62 15.99
CA ARG A 147 24.07 -5.29 15.38
C ARG A 147 25.41 -4.60 15.72
N LYS A 148 25.98 -4.00 14.71
CA LYS A 148 27.14 -3.07 14.81
C LYS A 148 26.80 -1.79 14.05
N GLY A 149 27.13 -0.64 14.63
CA GLY A 149 26.95 0.65 13.94
C GLY A 149 25.56 1.29 14.06
N GLY A 150 25.18 2.07 13.06
CA GLY A 150 23.96 2.89 13.02
C GLY A 150 22.67 2.13 12.70
N PRO A 151 21.58 2.85 12.38
CA PRO A 151 20.33 2.27 11.93
C PRO A 151 20.51 1.38 10.69
N SER A 152 19.78 0.28 10.62
CA SER A 152 19.84 -0.64 9.47
C SER A 152 18.46 -1.19 9.13
N GLN A 153 18.27 -1.57 7.87
CA GLN A 153 17.05 -2.22 7.38
C GLN A 153 16.73 -3.51 8.16
N THR A 154 17.73 -4.23 8.65
CA THR A 154 17.54 -5.44 9.47
C THR A 154 16.65 -5.22 10.69
N LEU A 155 16.71 -4.02 11.32
CA LEU A 155 15.83 -3.64 12.42
C LEU A 155 14.35 -3.75 12.03
N LEU A 156 13.99 -3.26 10.83
CA LEU A 156 12.61 -3.25 10.35
C LEU A 156 12.09 -4.68 10.21
N GLU A 157 12.92 -5.53 9.64
CA GLU A 157 12.52 -6.91 9.36
C GLU A 157 12.41 -7.73 10.68
N LEU A 158 13.34 -7.55 11.61
CA LEU A 158 13.27 -8.20 12.92
C LEU A 158 12.06 -7.72 13.74
N GLY A 159 11.72 -6.41 13.67
CA GLY A 159 10.50 -5.89 14.28
C GLY A 159 9.23 -6.46 13.64
N SER A 160 9.24 -6.64 12.34
CA SER A 160 8.15 -7.28 11.59
C SER A 160 7.98 -8.75 12.00
N LEU A 161 9.09 -9.48 12.16
CA LEU A 161 9.07 -10.85 12.70
C LEU A 161 8.51 -10.90 14.11
N ALA A 162 8.79 -9.91 14.97
CA ALA A 162 8.22 -9.84 16.32
C ALA A 162 6.70 -9.74 16.30
N ILE A 163 6.12 -8.93 15.38
CA ILE A 163 4.67 -8.85 15.16
C ILE A 163 4.11 -10.23 14.78
N SER A 164 4.70 -10.84 13.77
CA SER A 164 4.24 -12.12 13.22
C SER A 164 4.40 -13.27 14.20
N MET A 165 5.50 -13.33 14.94
CA MET A 165 5.70 -14.31 16.01
C MET A 165 4.70 -14.15 17.14
N LYS A 166 4.31 -12.91 17.49
CA LYS A 166 3.23 -12.67 18.45
C LYS A 166 1.87 -13.09 17.92
N ALA A 167 1.58 -12.77 16.66
CA ALA A 167 0.30 -13.10 16.00
C ALA A 167 0.03 -14.62 15.97
N ALA A 168 1.06 -15.42 15.71
CA ALA A 168 0.99 -16.89 15.67
C ALA A 168 1.95 -17.54 16.70
N GLN A 169 1.95 -17.02 17.93
CA GLN A 169 2.94 -17.37 18.95
C GLN A 169 3.00 -18.87 19.23
N ALA A 170 1.85 -19.52 19.43
CA ALA A 170 1.75 -20.96 19.69
C ALA A 170 2.36 -21.83 18.58
N ILE A 171 2.50 -21.28 17.37
CA ILE A 171 2.97 -22.00 16.19
C ILE A 171 4.41 -21.64 15.84
N LEU A 172 4.78 -20.38 15.95
CA LEU A 172 6.08 -19.88 15.47
C LEU A 172 7.13 -19.76 16.58
N TRP A 173 6.73 -19.40 17.80
CA TRP A 173 7.66 -19.13 18.90
C TRP A 173 7.65 -20.22 19.96
N ASP A 174 6.48 -20.63 20.47
CA ASP A 174 6.39 -21.53 21.61
C ASP A 174 7.04 -22.90 21.38
N PRO A 175 7.00 -23.50 20.16
CA PRO A 175 7.66 -24.77 19.87
C PRO A 175 9.19 -24.72 19.84
N LEU A 176 9.80 -23.53 19.80
CA LEU A 176 11.26 -23.40 19.81
C LEU A 176 11.83 -23.84 21.15
N THR A 177 13.00 -24.51 21.14
CA THR A 177 13.72 -24.85 22.37
C THR A 177 14.20 -23.56 23.06
N LYS A 178 14.46 -23.68 24.38
CA LYS A 178 14.97 -22.52 25.13
C LYS A 178 16.24 -21.94 24.53
N SER A 179 17.18 -22.78 24.10
CA SER A 179 18.44 -22.34 23.48
C SER A 179 18.19 -21.59 22.16
N GLN A 180 17.24 -22.04 21.34
CA GLN A 180 16.86 -21.35 20.10
C GLN A 180 16.22 -20.00 20.39
N LYS A 181 15.29 -19.94 21.37
CA LYS A 181 14.68 -18.71 21.84
C LYS A 181 15.71 -17.72 22.35
N ASP A 182 16.63 -18.16 23.22
CA ASP A 182 17.66 -17.29 23.79
C ASP A 182 18.60 -16.74 22.72
N SER A 183 18.99 -17.55 21.74
CA SER A 183 19.86 -17.12 20.63
C SER A 183 19.17 -16.11 19.74
N LEU A 184 17.90 -16.36 19.37
CA LEU A 184 17.12 -15.44 18.52
C LEU A 184 16.82 -14.14 19.29
N ALA A 185 16.45 -14.23 20.57
CA ALA A 185 16.21 -13.07 21.42
C ALA A 185 17.46 -12.18 21.54
N ALA A 186 18.64 -12.77 21.76
CA ALA A 186 19.89 -12.02 21.84
C ALA A 186 20.18 -11.26 20.51
N THR A 187 19.95 -11.90 19.35
CA THR A 187 20.08 -11.26 18.06
C THR A 187 19.09 -10.10 17.93
N MET A 188 17.80 -10.34 18.19
CA MET A 188 16.74 -9.33 18.05
C MET A 188 16.95 -8.15 19.00
N LEU A 189 17.28 -8.41 20.27
CA LEU A 189 17.54 -7.35 21.25
C LEU A 189 18.72 -6.47 20.85
N SER A 190 19.77 -7.04 20.23
CA SER A 190 20.90 -6.25 19.75
C SER A 190 20.49 -5.16 18.74
N TYR A 191 19.40 -5.37 18.00
CA TYR A 191 18.78 -4.39 17.08
C TYR A 191 17.71 -3.57 17.79
N GLY A 192 16.85 -4.19 18.59
CA GLY A 192 15.73 -3.54 19.28
C GLY A 192 16.16 -2.43 20.23
N GLU A 193 17.30 -2.61 20.93
CA GLU A 193 17.92 -1.59 21.79
C GLU A 193 18.87 -0.66 21.02
N GLY A 194 19.03 -0.90 19.73
CA GLY A 194 19.93 -0.13 18.88
C GLY A 194 19.32 1.18 18.38
N PRO A 195 20.17 2.06 17.77
CA PRO A 195 19.71 3.30 17.18
C PRO A 195 18.76 3.07 16.02
N THR A 196 17.84 4.01 15.86
CA THR A 196 16.82 4.02 14.81
C THR A 196 16.71 5.40 14.17
N ILE A 197 16.00 5.49 13.06
CA ILE A 197 15.63 6.77 12.44
C ILE A 197 14.37 7.30 13.15
N GLY A 198 14.34 8.59 13.42
CA GLY A 198 13.19 9.28 14.02
C GLY A 198 11.98 9.36 13.08
N SER A 199 11.36 8.22 12.78
CA SER A 199 10.20 8.04 11.90
C SER A 199 9.39 6.83 12.35
N ASN A 200 8.55 6.27 11.49
CA ASN A 200 7.86 5.01 11.73
C ASN A 200 8.83 3.84 12.12
N TRP A 201 10.11 3.98 11.83
CA TRP A 201 11.14 2.97 12.19
C TRP A 201 11.20 2.67 13.68
N MET A 202 10.86 3.64 14.54
CA MET A 202 10.79 3.45 15.99
C MET A 202 9.79 2.34 16.40
N PHE A 203 8.75 2.07 15.61
CA PHE A 203 7.84 0.95 15.88
C PHE A 203 8.56 -0.39 15.91
N PHE A 204 9.58 -0.60 15.11
CA PHE A 204 10.28 -1.88 15.06
C PHE A 204 11.13 -2.12 16.31
N ASN A 205 11.74 -1.05 16.88
CA ASN A 205 12.31 -1.14 18.23
C ASN A 205 11.23 -1.50 19.25
N VAL A 206 10.10 -0.80 19.22
CA VAL A 206 8.96 -1.02 20.13
C VAL A 206 8.46 -2.46 20.05
N PHE A 207 8.27 -3.03 18.84
CA PHE A 207 7.78 -4.41 18.71
C PHE A 207 8.78 -5.43 19.21
N ILE A 208 10.07 -5.28 18.90
CA ILE A 208 11.11 -6.20 19.42
C ILE A 208 11.11 -6.16 20.95
N LEU A 209 11.19 -4.96 21.53
CA LEU A 209 11.29 -4.81 22.98
C LEU A 209 10.02 -5.28 23.70
N SER A 210 8.83 -4.94 23.16
CA SER A 210 7.56 -5.36 23.76
C SER A 210 7.37 -6.87 23.70
N PHE A 211 7.75 -7.52 22.59
CA PHE A 211 7.67 -8.97 22.45
C PHE A 211 8.67 -9.65 23.38
N MET A 212 9.92 -9.21 23.42
CA MET A 212 10.92 -9.80 24.31
C MET A 212 10.55 -9.64 25.78
N LYS A 213 10.01 -8.47 26.17
CA LYS A 213 9.47 -8.24 27.52
C LYS A 213 8.31 -9.20 27.84
N ASP A 214 7.38 -9.39 26.90
CA ASP A 214 6.25 -10.33 27.05
C ASP A 214 6.72 -11.79 27.21
N GLN A 215 7.88 -12.15 26.62
CA GLN A 215 8.53 -13.44 26.75
C GLN A 215 9.45 -13.58 27.99
N GLY A 216 9.50 -12.56 28.86
CA GLY A 216 10.25 -12.57 30.11
C GLY A 216 11.74 -12.22 29.98
N TYR A 217 12.19 -11.70 28.84
CA TYR A 217 13.55 -11.17 28.72
C TYR A 217 13.65 -9.75 29.28
N VAL A 218 14.83 -9.42 29.81
CA VAL A 218 15.14 -8.06 30.25
C VAL A 218 15.31 -7.16 29.05
N VAL A 219 14.67 -5.99 29.06
CA VAL A 219 14.70 -4.98 28.00
C VAL A 219 14.97 -3.60 28.59
N ASN A 220 15.41 -2.66 27.75
CA ASN A 220 15.51 -1.26 28.12
C ASN A 220 14.12 -0.59 28.08
N ASP A 221 13.44 -0.58 29.22
CA ASP A 221 12.07 -0.03 29.35
C ASP A 221 12.02 1.48 29.10
N ASP A 222 13.02 2.24 29.52
CA ASP A 222 13.08 3.70 29.29
C ASP A 222 13.17 4.01 27.79
N TYR A 223 13.95 3.22 27.06
CA TYR A 223 14.07 3.36 25.61
C TYR A 223 12.78 2.98 24.88
N LEU A 224 12.11 1.90 25.32
CA LEU A 224 10.81 1.48 24.81
C LEU A 224 9.77 2.57 24.99
N GLU A 225 9.59 3.08 26.23
CA GLU A 225 8.61 4.13 26.55
C GLU A 225 8.93 5.45 25.83
N SER A 226 10.21 5.82 25.74
CA SER A 226 10.65 7.01 25.02
C SER A 226 10.25 6.93 23.53
N ASN A 227 10.42 5.77 22.87
CA ASN A 227 10.04 5.60 21.48
C ASN A 227 8.52 5.70 21.29
N LEU A 228 7.72 5.10 22.19
CA LEU A 228 6.25 5.21 22.16
C LEU A 228 5.80 6.67 22.26
N LYS A 229 6.34 7.43 23.20
CA LYS A 229 6.03 8.87 23.36
C LYS A 229 6.42 9.69 22.13
N LYS A 230 7.57 9.40 21.53
CA LYS A 230 8.03 10.07 20.29
C LYS A 230 7.14 9.73 19.09
N LEU A 231 6.63 8.51 18.99
CA LEU A 231 5.69 8.11 17.95
C LEU A 231 4.36 8.86 18.11
N LEU A 232 3.80 8.91 19.32
CA LEU A 232 2.57 9.66 19.62
C LEU A 232 2.72 11.15 19.36
N ALA A 233 3.87 11.75 19.66
CA ALA A 233 4.15 13.16 19.41
C ALA A 233 4.13 13.56 17.92
N ARG A 234 4.09 12.57 17.00
CA ARG A 234 3.96 12.81 15.56
C ARG A 234 2.51 12.97 15.09
N TYR A 235 1.55 12.78 15.96
CA TYR A 235 0.13 12.96 15.66
C TYR A 235 -0.19 14.44 15.36
N ARG A 236 -1.04 14.68 14.36
CA ARG A 236 -1.40 16.03 13.88
C ARG A 236 -2.91 16.26 13.79
N GLY A 237 -3.70 15.36 14.35
CA GLY A 237 -5.17 15.40 14.28
C GLY A 237 -5.74 14.58 13.14
N GLU A 238 -7.04 14.35 13.20
CA GLU A 238 -7.86 13.71 12.16
C GLU A 238 -7.36 12.32 11.72
N GLY A 239 -6.64 11.60 12.58
CA GLY A 239 -6.03 10.31 12.27
C GLY A 239 -4.70 10.41 11.54
N TRP A 240 -4.12 11.59 11.34
CA TRP A 240 -2.90 11.77 10.58
C TRP A 240 -1.66 11.88 11.46
N TYR A 241 -0.61 11.19 11.02
CA TYR A 241 0.73 11.25 11.60
C TYR A 241 1.74 11.75 10.57
N ASN A 242 2.66 12.60 11.02
CA ASN A 242 3.80 13.02 10.21
C ASN A 242 4.88 11.95 10.22
N ASP A 243 5.19 11.37 9.06
CA ASP A 243 6.30 10.43 8.91
C ASP A 243 7.51 11.09 8.25
N ALA A 244 8.16 11.92 9.00
CA ALA A 244 9.38 12.67 8.78
C ALA A 244 9.88 12.83 7.34
N PRO A 245 9.62 13.90 6.70
CA PRO A 245 8.81 15.07 7.07
C PRO A 245 7.54 15.21 6.22
N ALA A 246 6.91 14.13 5.86
CA ALA A 246 5.81 14.10 4.89
C ALA A 246 4.57 13.39 5.43
N TYR A 247 3.43 13.79 4.87
CA TYR A 247 2.15 13.09 5.01
C TYR A 247 1.92 12.24 3.77
N ASP A 248 1.66 10.97 3.95
CA ASP A 248 1.29 10.00 2.93
C ASP A 248 0.65 8.76 3.57
N TYR A 249 0.49 7.70 2.81
CA TYR A 249 -0.05 6.44 3.33
C TYR A 249 0.78 5.81 4.47
N TYR A 250 1.99 6.28 4.77
CA TYR A 250 2.70 5.84 5.99
C TYR A 250 1.93 6.21 7.25
N SER A 251 1.12 7.29 7.24
CA SER A 251 0.19 7.54 8.34
C SER A 251 -0.75 6.36 8.56
N ALA A 252 -1.30 5.78 7.49
CA ALA A 252 -2.24 4.67 7.55
C ALA A 252 -1.54 3.32 7.78
N TRP A 253 -0.67 2.89 6.86
CA TRP A 253 -0.10 1.54 6.91
C TRP A 253 1.08 1.37 7.88
N ALA A 254 1.56 2.45 8.52
CA ALA A 254 2.49 2.35 9.64
C ALA A 254 1.82 2.81 10.95
N TYR A 255 1.59 4.10 11.15
CA TYR A 255 1.13 4.59 12.46
C TYR A 255 -0.23 4.03 12.84
N GLN A 256 -1.23 4.11 11.97
CA GLN A 256 -2.59 3.64 12.23
C GLN A 256 -2.76 2.13 12.12
N THR A 257 -1.72 1.41 11.69
CA THR A 257 -1.67 -0.05 11.72
C THR A 257 -0.85 -0.53 12.91
N TYR A 258 0.39 -0.06 13.05
CA TYR A 258 1.29 -0.54 14.08
C TYR A 258 0.92 -0.07 15.48
N GLY A 259 0.43 1.17 15.64
CA GLY A 259 -0.01 1.67 16.93
C GLY A 259 -1.12 0.81 17.55
N PRO A 260 -2.25 0.60 16.85
CA PRO A 260 -3.32 -0.27 17.31
C PRO A 260 -2.93 -1.74 17.50
N ILE A 261 -2.15 -2.32 16.58
CA ILE A 261 -1.64 -3.69 16.72
C ILE A 261 -0.76 -3.81 17.97
N TRP A 262 0.13 -2.84 18.21
CA TRP A 262 0.94 -2.82 19.43
C TRP A 262 0.07 -2.66 20.68
N ALA A 263 -0.90 -1.76 20.63
CA ALA A 263 -1.83 -1.54 21.73
C ALA A 263 -2.54 -2.83 22.12
N GLU A 264 -3.05 -3.59 21.15
CA GLU A 264 -3.74 -4.86 21.38
C GLU A 264 -2.80 -5.96 21.84
N MET A 265 -1.68 -6.18 21.16
CA MET A 265 -0.77 -7.28 21.44
C MET A 265 -0.02 -7.14 22.77
N PHE A 266 0.31 -5.91 23.16
CA PHE A 266 1.21 -5.62 24.28
C PHE A 266 0.77 -4.44 25.13
N GLY A 267 0.31 -3.36 24.48
CA GLY A 267 0.17 -2.03 25.09
C GLY A 267 -0.85 -2.01 26.21
N LYS A 268 -2.02 -2.62 26.03
CA LYS A 268 -3.09 -2.70 27.06
C LYS A 268 -2.57 -3.30 28.37
N LYS A 269 -1.60 -4.23 28.29
CA LYS A 269 -0.98 -4.85 29.46
C LYS A 269 0.25 -4.10 29.97
N GLN A 270 1.12 -3.62 29.07
CA GLN A 270 2.43 -3.06 29.43
C GLN A 270 2.38 -1.54 29.68
N TYR A 271 1.60 -0.80 28.88
CA TYR A 271 1.51 0.66 28.91
C TYR A 271 0.08 1.12 28.55
N PRO A 272 -0.94 0.88 29.41
CA PRO A 272 -2.35 1.04 29.07
C PRO A 272 -2.72 2.45 28.63
N GLN A 273 -2.13 3.50 29.22
CA GLN A 273 -2.42 4.89 28.83
C GLN A 273 -1.92 5.23 27.42
N LEU A 274 -0.72 4.77 27.05
CA LEU A 274 -0.17 4.97 25.71
C LEU A 274 -0.95 4.14 24.67
N ALA A 275 -1.36 2.94 25.04
CA ALA A 275 -2.21 2.09 24.19
C ALA A 275 -3.55 2.77 23.88
N GLN A 276 -4.22 3.29 24.91
CA GLN A 276 -5.48 4.03 24.74
C GLN A 276 -5.31 5.24 23.81
N GLN A 277 -4.18 5.96 23.90
CA GLN A 277 -3.95 7.11 23.04
C GLN A 277 -3.74 6.72 21.57
N PHE A 278 -3.03 5.61 21.28
CA PHE A 278 -2.93 5.10 19.90
C PHE A 278 -4.29 4.71 19.33
N LEU A 279 -5.14 4.06 20.11
CA LEU A 279 -6.49 3.66 19.71
C LEU A 279 -7.40 4.87 19.47
N ALA A 280 -7.39 5.85 20.37
CA ALA A 280 -8.15 7.08 20.20
C ALA A 280 -7.71 7.87 18.95
N ASN A 281 -6.40 8.01 18.72
CA ASN A 281 -5.88 8.66 17.52
C ASN A 281 -6.25 7.90 16.24
N GLN A 282 -6.42 6.56 16.31
CA GLN A 282 -6.91 5.78 15.18
C GLN A 282 -8.38 6.05 14.93
N HIS A 283 -9.20 6.15 15.97
CA HIS A 283 -10.63 6.41 15.84
C HIS A 283 -10.90 7.73 15.09
N ASP A 284 -10.08 8.76 15.29
CA ASP A 284 -10.21 10.05 14.60
C ASP A 284 -10.17 9.93 13.06
N MET A 285 -9.58 8.85 12.51
CA MET A 285 -9.56 8.64 11.06
C MET A 285 -10.93 8.27 10.46
N VAL A 286 -11.89 7.79 11.27
CA VAL A 286 -13.19 7.31 10.79
C VAL A 286 -13.95 8.41 10.05
N ALA A 287 -13.83 9.66 10.50
CA ALA A 287 -14.53 10.79 9.93
C ALA A 287 -14.00 11.24 8.54
N ASN A 288 -12.82 10.78 8.12
CA ASN A 288 -12.19 11.30 6.90
C ASN A 288 -11.51 10.23 6.03
N TYR A 289 -10.71 9.34 6.58
CA TYR A 289 -9.90 8.41 5.81
C TYR A 289 -10.71 7.50 4.86
N PRO A 290 -11.91 6.97 5.24
CA PRO A 290 -12.76 6.19 4.33
C PRO A 290 -13.20 6.97 3.09
N TYR A 291 -13.28 8.30 3.17
CA TYR A 291 -13.65 9.17 2.05
C TYR A 291 -12.51 9.35 1.03
N MET A 292 -11.28 8.90 1.33
CA MET A 292 -10.19 8.85 0.35
C MET A 292 -10.38 7.75 -0.71
N PHE A 293 -11.30 6.81 -0.46
CA PHE A 293 -11.62 5.73 -1.38
C PHE A 293 -12.83 6.12 -2.24
N SER A 294 -12.87 5.65 -3.48
CA SER A 294 -14.02 5.87 -4.35
C SER A 294 -15.28 5.20 -3.80
N ARG A 295 -16.44 5.52 -4.38
CA ARG A 295 -17.69 4.79 -4.10
C ARG A 295 -17.54 3.29 -4.23
N ASP A 296 -16.71 2.84 -5.17
CA ASP A 296 -16.46 1.43 -5.42
C ASP A 296 -15.26 0.87 -4.64
N GLY A 297 -14.71 1.63 -3.68
CA GLY A 297 -13.65 1.23 -2.78
C GLY A 297 -12.24 1.25 -3.39
N LYS A 298 -12.01 1.96 -4.50
CA LYS A 298 -10.67 2.11 -5.08
C LYS A 298 -9.86 3.13 -4.31
N MET A 299 -8.58 2.84 -4.12
CA MET A 299 -7.62 3.77 -3.52
C MET A 299 -6.95 4.67 -4.55
N ASN A 300 -6.47 5.83 -4.10
CA ASN A 300 -5.65 6.75 -4.88
C ASN A 300 -4.20 6.26 -5.05
N MET A 301 -3.62 6.51 -6.23
CA MET A 301 -2.19 6.36 -6.46
C MET A 301 -1.44 7.61 -6.01
N TRP A 302 -1.07 7.68 -4.71
CA TRP A 302 -0.45 8.84 -4.08
C TRP A 302 0.61 8.46 -3.06
N GLY A 303 1.67 9.27 -2.98
CA GLY A 303 2.72 9.12 -1.99
C GLY A 303 3.76 8.05 -2.35
N ARG A 304 4.80 7.96 -1.51
CA ARG A 304 5.90 7.00 -1.69
C ARG A 304 5.45 5.57 -1.35
N SER A 305 6.23 4.60 -1.83
CA SER A 305 6.03 3.17 -1.56
C SER A 305 4.65 2.66 -1.96
N ILE A 306 4.06 3.26 -3.00
CA ILE A 306 2.69 2.94 -3.44
C ILE A 306 2.55 1.49 -3.93
N CYS A 307 3.66 0.79 -4.19
CA CYS A 307 3.67 -0.64 -4.47
C CYS A 307 3.20 -1.52 -3.28
N TYR A 308 3.01 -0.94 -2.08
CA TYR A 308 2.37 -1.63 -0.96
C TYR A 308 0.84 -1.70 -1.10
N ARG A 309 0.25 -0.95 -2.03
CA ARG A 309 -1.14 -1.05 -2.50
C ARG A 309 -2.16 -1.15 -1.35
N PHE A 310 -2.87 -2.29 -1.28
CA PHE A 310 -3.91 -2.54 -0.29
C PHE A 310 -3.42 -2.63 1.17
N ALA A 311 -2.11 -2.40 1.46
CA ALA A 311 -1.70 -2.03 2.82
C ALA A 311 -2.45 -0.78 3.32
N SER A 312 -2.94 0.07 2.42
CA SER A 312 -3.76 1.25 2.73
C SER A 312 -5.02 0.92 3.54
N VAL A 313 -5.58 -0.29 3.41
CA VAL A 313 -6.77 -0.70 4.15
C VAL A 313 -6.47 -1.46 5.45
N ALA A 314 -5.19 -1.72 5.75
CA ALA A 314 -4.80 -2.42 6.97
C ALA A 314 -5.38 -1.79 8.25
N PRO A 315 -5.39 -0.45 8.44
CA PRO A 315 -5.92 0.15 9.67
C PRO A 315 -7.44 0.01 9.82
N LEU A 316 -8.19 -0.21 8.73
CA LEU A 316 -9.65 -0.14 8.75
C LEU A 316 -10.26 -1.25 9.62
N ALA A 317 -9.79 -2.48 9.50
CA ALA A 317 -10.26 -3.59 10.32
C ALA A 317 -9.84 -3.44 11.80
N LEU A 318 -8.69 -2.80 12.04
CA LEU A 318 -8.13 -2.65 13.39
C LEU A 318 -8.87 -1.63 14.26
N LEU A 319 -9.82 -0.88 13.67
CA LEU A 319 -10.79 -0.06 14.42
C LEU A 319 -11.59 -0.89 15.44
N GLU A 320 -11.73 -2.20 15.23
CA GLU A 320 -12.34 -3.14 16.19
C GLU A 320 -11.62 -3.20 17.55
N TYR A 321 -10.37 -2.79 17.62
CA TYR A 321 -9.62 -2.78 18.90
C TYR A 321 -10.02 -1.63 19.81
N ASP A 322 -10.65 -0.59 19.25
CA ASP A 322 -11.25 0.52 19.98
C ASP A 322 -12.78 0.48 19.82
N GLN A 323 -13.49 0.19 20.89
CA GLN A 323 -14.95 0.12 20.89
C GLN A 323 -15.59 1.43 21.42
N SER A 324 -14.85 2.54 21.39
CA SER A 324 -15.28 3.80 22.01
C SER A 324 -16.26 4.63 21.17
N GLY A 325 -16.50 4.27 19.90
CA GLY A 325 -17.35 5.05 19.01
C GLY A 325 -18.04 4.23 17.92
N GLU A 326 -18.97 4.86 17.22
CA GLU A 326 -19.71 4.23 16.13
C GLU A 326 -18.84 4.15 14.85
N VAL A 327 -18.68 2.94 14.31
CA VAL A 327 -18.00 2.66 13.06
C VAL A 327 -18.95 1.94 12.11
N ASN A 328 -19.08 2.40 10.88
CA ASN A 328 -19.85 1.68 9.86
C ASN A 328 -19.01 0.55 9.26
N TYR A 329 -18.88 -0.57 9.96
CA TYR A 329 -18.08 -1.70 9.53
C TYR A 329 -18.53 -2.31 8.20
N GLY A 330 -19.80 -2.22 7.84
CA GLY A 330 -20.28 -2.66 6.53
C GLY A 330 -19.68 -1.84 5.38
N TRP A 331 -19.55 -0.52 5.54
CA TRP A 331 -18.87 0.33 4.58
C TRP A 331 -17.36 0.14 4.59
N ILE A 332 -16.77 0.10 5.78
CA ILE A 332 -15.32 -0.11 5.98
C ILE A 332 -14.87 -1.43 5.35
N ARG A 333 -15.61 -2.54 5.57
CA ARG A 333 -15.29 -3.84 4.97
C ARG A 333 -15.44 -3.81 3.45
N ARG A 334 -16.48 -3.15 2.93
CA ARG A 334 -16.62 -2.96 1.48
C ARG A 334 -15.40 -2.25 0.89
N ILE A 335 -14.94 -1.15 1.48
CA ILE A 335 -13.73 -0.45 1.06
C ILE A 335 -12.54 -1.41 1.05
N ALA A 336 -12.32 -2.12 2.16
CA ALA A 336 -11.17 -2.99 2.31
C ALA A 336 -11.18 -4.13 1.28
N SER A 337 -12.30 -4.82 1.12
CA SER A 337 -12.47 -5.91 0.14
C SER A 337 -12.34 -5.41 -1.30
N SER A 338 -12.98 -4.29 -1.64
CA SER A 338 -12.88 -3.70 -2.98
C SER A 338 -11.45 -3.26 -3.31
N THR A 339 -10.73 -2.70 -2.34
CA THR A 339 -9.31 -2.32 -2.56
C THR A 339 -8.42 -3.56 -2.76
N LEU A 340 -8.70 -4.69 -2.11
CA LEU A 340 -8.00 -5.93 -2.43
C LEU A 340 -8.29 -6.34 -3.89
N LEU A 341 -9.54 -6.40 -4.28
CA LEU A 341 -9.97 -6.79 -5.62
C LEU A 341 -9.48 -5.82 -6.70
N GLN A 342 -9.32 -4.52 -6.37
CA GLN A 342 -8.73 -3.52 -7.28
C GLN A 342 -7.39 -4.00 -7.89
N PHE A 343 -6.65 -4.81 -7.16
CA PHE A 343 -5.35 -5.33 -7.59
C PHE A 343 -5.38 -6.82 -7.90
N LEU A 344 -6.00 -7.64 -7.05
CA LEU A 344 -5.96 -9.11 -7.18
C LEU A 344 -6.66 -9.64 -8.44
N GLU A 345 -7.65 -8.90 -8.96
CA GLU A 345 -8.38 -9.25 -10.19
C GLU A 345 -7.65 -8.81 -11.49
N ARG A 346 -6.42 -8.27 -11.37
CA ARG A 346 -5.66 -7.81 -12.53
C ARG A 346 -4.58 -8.79 -12.91
N PRO A 347 -4.50 -9.18 -14.18
CA PRO A 347 -3.46 -10.10 -14.65
C PRO A 347 -2.04 -9.51 -14.51
N GLU A 348 -1.91 -8.17 -14.55
CA GLU A 348 -0.62 -7.48 -14.45
C GLU A 348 -0.14 -7.33 -13.00
N PHE A 349 -0.96 -7.70 -12.02
CA PHE A 349 -0.60 -7.56 -10.60
C PHE A 349 0.50 -8.52 -10.18
N LEU A 350 0.47 -9.77 -10.65
CA LEU A 350 1.52 -10.75 -10.39
C LEU A 350 2.42 -10.95 -11.63
N GLU A 351 3.70 -11.10 -11.37
CA GLU A 351 4.69 -11.59 -12.32
C GLU A 351 5.45 -12.73 -11.64
N ASP A 352 5.45 -13.91 -12.27
CA ASP A 352 6.02 -15.13 -11.70
C ASP A 352 5.49 -15.46 -10.29
N GLY A 353 4.20 -15.21 -10.05
CA GLY A 353 3.51 -15.46 -8.78
C GLY A 353 3.74 -14.40 -7.70
N VAL A 354 4.59 -13.40 -7.93
CA VAL A 354 4.94 -12.35 -6.95
C VAL A 354 4.36 -11.00 -7.37
N PRO A 355 3.79 -10.20 -6.45
CA PRO A 355 3.30 -8.88 -6.80
C PRO A 355 4.34 -8.00 -7.47
N THR A 356 3.96 -7.28 -8.52
CA THR A 356 4.85 -6.42 -9.30
C THR A 356 5.24 -5.15 -8.57
N MET A 357 6.36 -4.54 -8.95
CA MET A 357 6.84 -3.27 -8.39
C MET A 357 6.25 -2.08 -9.14
N GLY A 358 5.07 -1.63 -8.70
CA GLY A 358 4.33 -0.52 -9.28
C GLY A 358 2.98 -0.35 -8.61
N PHE A 359 2.02 0.23 -9.33
CA PHE A 359 0.63 0.35 -8.84
C PHE A 359 -0.23 -0.78 -9.42
N TYR A 360 -0.63 -0.72 -10.68
CA TYR A 360 -1.31 -1.85 -11.33
C TYR A 360 -0.32 -2.84 -11.95
N GLU A 361 0.69 -2.34 -12.61
CA GLU A 361 1.72 -3.06 -13.35
C GLU A 361 3.11 -2.57 -12.93
N PRO A 362 4.24 -3.14 -13.40
CA PRO A 362 5.57 -2.59 -13.15
C PRO A 362 5.65 -1.13 -13.59
N PHE A 363 5.97 -0.24 -12.65
CA PHE A 363 6.00 1.20 -12.93
C PHE A 363 7.10 1.89 -12.13
N ALA A 364 8.29 1.95 -12.72
CA ALA A 364 9.49 2.48 -12.07
C ALA A 364 9.33 3.90 -11.47
N PRO A 365 8.62 4.89 -12.10
CA PRO A 365 8.48 6.22 -11.53
C PRO A 365 7.85 6.23 -10.13
N ALA A 366 6.92 5.32 -9.85
CA ALA A 366 6.22 5.25 -8.56
C ALA A 366 6.99 4.51 -7.45
N VAL A 367 8.05 3.77 -7.78
CA VAL A 367 8.79 2.91 -6.85
C VAL A 367 10.02 3.62 -6.31
N GLN A 368 10.31 3.47 -5.03
CA GLN A 368 11.47 4.03 -4.36
C GLN A 368 12.70 3.13 -4.53
N ILE A 369 13.89 3.76 -4.56
CA ILE A 369 15.18 3.06 -4.72
C ILE A 369 15.51 2.10 -3.56
N TYR A 370 14.89 2.30 -2.40
CA TYR A 370 15.06 1.44 -1.21
C TYR A 370 14.15 0.22 -1.22
N SER A 371 13.43 -0.03 -2.30
CA SER A 371 12.54 -1.20 -2.42
C SER A 371 13.25 -2.35 -3.12
N CYS A 372 12.93 -3.58 -2.73
CA CYS A 372 13.27 -4.82 -3.43
C CYS A 372 12.00 -5.60 -3.78
N ARG A 373 12.11 -6.71 -4.49
CA ARG A 373 10.94 -7.51 -4.88
C ARG A 373 10.17 -8.06 -3.67
N GLY A 374 10.84 -8.29 -2.53
CA GLY A 374 10.19 -8.66 -1.26
C GLY A 374 9.39 -7.52 -0.63
N SER A 375 9.74 -6.26 -0.93
CA SER A 375 9.08 -5.08 -0.34
C SER A 375 7.59 -5.00 -0.64
N VAL A 376 7.14 -5.51 -1.77
CA VAL A 376 5.72 -5.48 -2.18
C VAL A 376 4.83 -6.28 -1.23
N TYR A 377 5.37 -7.27 -0.52
CA TYR A 377 4.63 -8.04 0.48
C TYR A 377 4.26 -7.24 1.74
N TRP A 378 4.66 -5.96 1.85
CA TRP A 378 4.02 -5.06 2.82
C TRP A 378 2.50 -4.95 2.61
N CYS A 379 1.98 -5.23 1.41
CA CYS A 379 0.55 -5.38 1.18
C CYS A 379 -0.09 -6.41 2.12
N GLY A 380 0.68 -7.40 2.57
CA GLY A 380 0.29 -8.41 3.54
C GLY A 380 -0.23 -7.87 4.88
N LYS A 381 0.06 -6.60 5.22
CA LYS A 381 -0.51 -5.95 6.41
C LYS A 381 -2.05 -5.95 6.42
N ALA A 382 -2.69 -5.92 5.27
CA ALA A 382 -4.15 -6.02 5.19
C ALA A 382 -4.69 -7.30 5.83
N PHE A 383 -3.94 -8.40 5.73
CA PHE A 383 -4.34 -9.69 6.30
C PHE A 383 -4.19 -9.78 7.83
N LEU A 384 -3.60 -8.76 8.48
CA LEU A 384 -3.66 -8.65 9.94
C LEU A 384 -5.11 -8.52 10.44
N SER A 385 -6.04 -8.13 9.59
CA SER A 385 -7.48 -8.18 9.85
C SER A 385 -7.97 -9.59 10.22
N LEU A 386 -7.34 -10.66 9.70
CA LEU A 386 -7.68 -12.05 10.02
C LEU A 386 -7.34 -12.43 11.47
N LEU A 387 -6.58 -11.60 12.20
CA LEU A 387 -6.36 -11.76 13.63
C LEU A 387 -7.60 -11.47 14.47
N LEU A 388 -8.55 -10.70 13.93
CA LEU A 388 -9.85 -10.46 14.55
C LEU A 388 -10.64 -11.76 14.67
N PRO A 389 -11.47 -11.91 15.74
CA PRO A 389 -12.41 -13.01 15.86
C PRO A 389 -13.33 -13.09 14.62
N GLU A 390 -13.82 -14.30 14.32
CA GLU A 390 -14.74 -14.51 13.18
C GLU A 390 -16.07 -13.79 13.35
N ASP A 391 -16.51 -13.58 14.58
CA ASP A 391 -17.72 -12.87 14.98
C ASP A 391 -17.54 -11.35 15.11
N ALA A 392 -16.33 -10.82 14.88
CA ALA A 392 -16.09 -9.38 14.87
C ALA A 392 -17.03 -8.66 13.90
N GLU A 393 -17.48 -7.46 14.27
CA GLU A 393 -18.44 -6.70 13.46
C GLU A 393 -17.88 -6.39 12.06
N PHE A 394 -16.57 -6.16 11.95
CA PHE A 394 -15.90 -6.03 10.65
C PHE A 394 -16.21 -7.21 9.70
N TRP A 395 -16.28 -8.45 10.21
CA TRP A 395 -16.57 -9.63 9.38
C TRP A 395 -18.07 -9.90 9.22
N THR A 396 -18.89 -9.53 10.19
CA THR A 396 -20.30 -9.92 10.26
C THR A 396 -21.27 -8.84 9.74
N ALA A 397 -20.89 -7.57 9.78
CA ALA A 397 -21.73 -6.49 9.26
C ALA A 397 -22.00 -6.66 7.75
N LYS A 398 -23.23 -6.35 7.32
CA LYS A 398 -23.60 -6.36 5.90
C LYS A 398 -22.93 -5.18 5.19
N GLU A 399 -22.28 -5.44 4.05
CA GLU A 399 -21.72 -4.37 3.22
C GLU A 399 -22.78 -3.35 2.82
N ASN A 400 -22.38 -2.09 2.81
CA ASN A 400 -23.22 -0.98 2.39
C ASN A 400 -22.38 0.12 1.69
N THR A 401 -23.05 1.15 1.20
CA THR A 401 -22.43 2.25 0.45
C THR A 401 -21.91 3.38 1.33
N GLY A 402 -22.05 3.27 2.66
CA GLY A 402 -21.75 4.38 3.55
C GLY A 402 -22.55 5.63 3.17
N PRO A 403 -21.92 6.81 3.08
CA PRO A 403 -22.59 8.06 2.76
C PRO A 403 -22.94 8.21 1.27
N TRP A 404 -22.38 7.39 0.36
CA TRP A 404 -22.40 7.63 -1.08
C TRP A 404 -23.80 7.73 -1.72
N GLU A 405 -24.80 7.03 -1.21
CA GLU A 405 -26.15 7.05 -1.79
C GLU A 405 -27.13 7.93 -1.02
N LYS A 406 -26.88 8.14 0.27
CA LYS A 406 -27.82 8.85 1.13
C LYS A 406 -27.43 10.31 1.36
N GLU A 407 -26.15 10.56 1.57
CA GLU A 407 -25.61 11.85 1.98
C GLU A 407 -24.92 12.58 0.83
N LEU A 408 -24.11 11.85 0.04
CA LEU A 408 -23.37 12.41 -1.09
C LEU A 408 -24.26 12.43 -2.35
N LYS A 409 -25.04 13.49 -2.49
CA LYS A 409 -26.02 13.62 -3.58
C LYS A 409 -25.39 14.04 -4.89
N LYS A 410 -25.82 13.43 -6.00
CA LYS A 410 -25.47 13.86 -7.37
C LYS A 410 -25.78 15.33 -7.58
N GLY A 411 -24.99 15.97 -8.45
CA GLY A 411 -25.09 17.41 -8.71
C GLY A 411 -24.31 18.28 -7.71
N ASN A 412 -23.78 17.71 -6.64
CA ASN A 412 -22.93 18.39 -5.66
C ASN A 412 -21.50 17.85 -5.70
N VAL A 413 -20.61 18.52 -4.97
CA VAL A 413 -19.25 18.10 -4.66
C VAL A 413 -19.05 18.26 -3.15
N TYR A 414 -18.33 17.33 -2.53
CA TYR A 414 -18.12 17.31 -1.10
C TYR A 414 -16.64 17.40 -0.78
N ASN A 415 -16.29 18.45 -0.07
CA ASN A 415 -14.93 18.77 0.32
C ASN A 415 -14.73 18.55 1.81
N GLN A 416 -13.73 17.75 2.18
CA GLN A 416 -13.29 17.54 3.55
C GLN A 416 -11.84 18.00 3.67
N PHE A 417 -11.64 19.15 4.29
CA PHE A 417 -10.31 19.71 4.52
C PHE A 417 -9.75 19.20 5.85
N GLN A 418 -8.50 18.78 5.83
CA GLN A 418 -7.75 18.25 6.98
C GLN A 418 -6.73 19.30 7.42
N PRO A 419 -7.05 20.15 8.43
CA PRO A 419 -6.17 21.26 8.81
C PRO A 419 -4.80 20.83 9.35
N GLY A 420 -4.72 19.67 10.03
CA GLY A 420 -3.45 19.16 10.55
C GLY A 420 -2.43 18.79 9.46
N THR A 421 -2.90 18.50 8.25
CA THR A 421 -2.07 18.04 7.12
C THR A 421 -2.18 18.93 5.87
N ASN A 422 -3.09 19.89 5.87
CA ASN A 422 -3.44 20.67 4.69
C ASN A 422 -3.93 19.83 3.49
N LEU A 423 -4.46 18.63 3.76
CA LEU A 423 -5.07 17.77 2.75
C LEU A 423 -6.51 18.20 2.48
N LEU A 424 -6.91 18.14 1.21
CA LEU A 424 -8.30 18.27 0.80
C LEU A 424 -8.74 16.97 0.14
N ILE A 425 -9.70 16.28 0.75
CA ILE A 425 -10.39 15.13 0.17
C ILE A 425 -11.66 15.66 -0.49
N THR A 426 -11.86 15.33 -1.75
CA THR A 426 -13.04 15.74 -2.53
C THR A 426 -13.75 14.51 -3.07
N ASN A 427 -15.04 14.36 -2.75
CA ASN A 427 -15.87 13.29 -3.26
C ASN A 427 -16.80 13.81 -4.37
N TYR A 428 -16.84 13.10 -5.49
CA TYR A 428 -17.63 13.41 -6.67
C TYR A 428 -18.78 12.40 -6.84
N PRO A 429 -19.98 12.66 -6.32
CA PRO A 429 -21.10 11.69 -6.39
C PRO A 429 -21.54 11.37 -7.82
N ASN A 430 -21.33 12.27 -8.78
CA ASN A 430 -21.68 12.03 -10.16
C ASN A 430 -20.88 10.87 -10.77
N SER A 431 -19.57 10.82 -10.53
CA SER A 431 -18.67 9.76 -11.03
C SER A 431 -18.44 8.64 -10.00
N GLY A 432 -18.60 8.92 -8.72
CA GLY A 432 -18.19 8.03 -7.63
C GLY A 432 -16.71 8.15 -7.27
N ALA A 433 -15.97 9.05 -7.91
CA ALA A 433 -14.55 9.23 -7.65
C ALA A 433 -14.29 9.94 -6.31
N SER A 434 -13.15 9.60 -5.70
CA SER A 434 -12.52 10.41 -4.67
C SER A 434 -11.25 11.03 -5.23
N GLU A 435 -11.02 12.29 -4.89
CA GLU A 435 -9.86 13.05 -5.33
C GLU A 435 -9.20 13.70 -4.13
N MET A 436 -7.89 13.80 -4.17
CA MET A 436 -7.12 14.39 -3.10
C MET A 436 -6.17 15.46 -3.63
N ARG A 437 -6.15 16.58 -2.93
CA ARG A 437 -5.13 17.63 -3.07
C ARG A 437 -4.27 17.64 -1.85
N SER A 438 -2.98 17.66 -2.05
CA SER A 438 -2.03 17.62 -0.95
C SER A 438 -0.95 18.68 -1.10
N TRP A 439 -0.50 19.14 0.05
CA TRP A 439 0.84 19.65 0.25
C TRP A 439 1.47 18.75 1.31
N CYS A 440 2.22 17.78 0.88
CA CYS A 440 2.65 16.66 1.73
C CYS A 440 3.66 17.05 2.83
N HIS A 441 4.10 18.30 2.87
CA HIS A 441 5.13 18.75 3.80
C HIS A 441 4.53 19.43 5.04
N GLU A 442 5.21 19.30 6.18
CA GLU A 442 4.85 20.00 7.41
C GLU A 442 5.37 21.44 7.40
N THR A 443 6.56 21.64 6.84
CA THR A 443 7.23 22.93 6.76
C THR A 443 7.96 23.08 5.44
N VAL A 444 8.18 24.32 5.00
CA VAL A 444 9.03 24.59 3.84
C VAL A 444 10.49 24.40 4.25
N ALA A 445 11.11 23.32 3.77
CA ALA A 445 12.53 23.07 3.97
C ALA A 445 13.19 22.77 2.63
N LYS A 446 14.12 23.60 2.22
CA LYS A 446 14.64 23.66 0.85
C LYS A 446 15.12 22.32 0.29
N ASP A 447 15.96 21.58 1.01
CA ASP A 447 16.60 20.40 0.44
C ASP A 447 15.71 19.16 0.45
N TRP A 448 15.05 18.87 1.56
CA TRP A 448 14.19 17.69 1.62
C TRP A 448 12.86 17.88 0.88
N GLN A 449 12.36 19.12 0.74
CA GLN A 449 11.21 19.42 -0.09
C GLN A 449 11.49 19.04 -1.54
N LYS A 450 12.66 19.39 -2.08
CA LYS A 450 13.12 18.96 -3.40
C LYS A 450 13.18 17.43 -3.50
N PHE A 451 13.76 16.78 -2.51
CA PHE A 451 13.84 15.31 -2.47
C PHE A 451 12.46 14.63 -2.47
N ARG A 452 11.48 15.19 -1.75
CA ARG A 452 10.12 14.65 -1.66
C ARG A 452 9.18 15.14 -2.76
N SER A 453 9.54 16.17 -3.49
CA SER A 453 8.70 16.72 -4.58
C SER A 453 8.90 15.96 -5.88
N THR A 454 8.64 14.66 -5.84
CA THR A 454 8.57 13.78 -7.00
C THR A 454 7.13 13.63 -7.46
N GLU A 455 6.90 12.94 -8.57
CA GLU A 455 5.55 12.70 -9.12
C GLU A 455 4.59 12.02 -8.14
N ASN A 456 5.12 11.32 -7.14
CA ASN A 456 4.34 10.77 -6.03
C ASN A 456 3.63 11.83 -5.19
N TYR A 457 4.12 13.11 -5.21
CA TYR A 457 3.63 14.19 -4.35
C TYR A 457 3.32 15.49 -5.08
N ASN A 458 3.83 15.71 -6.29
CA ASN A 458 3.80 17.01 -6.96
C ASN A 458 2.66 17.17 -7.97
N LYS A 459 1.75 16.22 -8.08
CA LYS A 459 0.58 16.38 -8.96
C LYS A 459 -0.40 17.40 -8.36
N LEU A 460 -1.10 18.12 -9.22
CA LEU A 460 -2.10 19.10 -8.79
C LEU A 460 -3.25 18.46 -8.02
N ALA A 461 -3.62 17.24 -8.38
CA ALA A 461 -4.54 16.40 -7.65
C ALA A 461 -4.30 14.92 -7.99
N TYR A 462 -4.77 14.03 -7.11
CA TYR A 462 -4.75 12.56 -7.27
C TYR A 462 -6.17 12.04 -7.23
N ASN A 463 -6.55 11.20 -8.19
CA ASN A 463 -7.93 10.73 -8.34
C ASN A 463 -7.97 9.21 -8.41
N THR A 464 -8.96 8.60 -7.78
CA THR A 464 -9.12 7.14 -7.71
C THR A 464 -9.37 6.49 -9.07
N GLU A 465 -9.94 7.22 -10.03
CA GLU A 465 -10.24 6.71 -11.37
C GLU A 465 -9.09 6.96 -12.37
N PHE A 466 -8.19 7.90 -12.05
CA PHE A 466 -7.12 8.33 -12.95
C PHE A 466 -5.75 8.24 -12.24
N PRO A 467 -5.13 7.05 -12.18
CA PRO A 467 -3.73 6.92 -11.75
C PRO A 467 -2.84 7.83 -12.57
N TRP A 468 -1.88 8.49 -11.90
CA TRP A 468 -0.97 9.38 -12.60
C TRP A 468 0.02 8.60 -13.47
N MET A 469 0.43 9.23 -14.57
CA MET A 469 1.49 8.76 -15.46
C MET A 469 2.75 9.59 -15.26
N ALA A 470 3.91 9.03 -15.62
CA ALA A 470 5.17 9.75 -15.59
C ALA A 470 5.12 10.96 -16.55
N ASP A 471 5.73 12.06 -16.09
CA ASP A 471 5.92 13.22 -16.96
C ASP A 471 7.01 12.91 -17.99
N GLY A 472 6.77 13.26 -19.25
CA GLY A 472 7.69 13.05 -20.37
C GLY A 472 8.62 14.25 -20.59
N ASN A 473 9.64 14.03 -21.43
CA ASN A 473 10.66 15.05 -21.73
C ASN A 473 10.22 16.06 -22.81
N ASN A 474 9.13 15.78 -23.54
CA ASN A 474 8.67 16.61 -24.64
C ASN A 474 7.43 17.43 -24.28
N GLY A 475 7.10 17.57 -22.99
CA GLY A 475 5.95 18.30 -22.51
C GLY A 475 4.71 17.42 -22.28
N GLU A 476 4.83 16.09 -22.33
CA GLU A 476 3.80 15.18 -21.87
C GLU A 476 3.76 15.26 -20.33
N ILE A 477 2.66 15.79 -19.78
CA ILE A 477 2.55 16.10 -18.35
C ILE A 477 1.21 15.61 -17.84
N SER A 478 1.24 14.93 -16.70
CA SER A 478 0.05 14.43 -16.01
C SER A 478 -0.25 15.27 -14.78
N MET A 479 -1.42 15.93 -14.75
CA MET A 479 -1.90 16.74 -13.63
C MET A 479 -0.83 17.64 -13.00
N ASN A 480 -0.13 18.39 -13.85
CA ASN A 480 0.89 19.35 -13.45
C ASN A 480 1.05 20.45 -14.49
N TYR A 481 1.80 21.49 -14.14
CA TYR A 481 2.35 22.48 -15.07
C TYR A 481 3.75 22.11 -15.50
N GLY A 482 4.02 22.22 -16.79
CA GLY A 482 5.36 22.28 -17.35
C GLY A 482 5.64 23.68 -17.87
N THR A 483 6.85 24.13 -17.68
CA THR A 483 7.34 25.42 -18.19
C THR A 483 8.68 25.19 -18.87
N LYS A 484 8.92 25.78 -20.01
CA LYS A 484 10.25 25.77 -20.60
C LYS A 484 11.17 26.65 -19.76
N ASN A 485 12.26 26.07 -19.27
CA ASN A 485 13.30 26.79 -18.54
C ASN A 485 14.19 27.60 -19.51
N LYS A 486 15.14 28.39 -18.99
CA LYS A 486 16.08 29.19 -19.79
C LYS A 486 16.97 28.38 -20.75
N LYS A 487 17.04 27.04 -20.58
CA LYS A 487 17.74 26.14 -21.49
C LYS A 487 16.85 25.57 -22.59
N GLY A 488 15.54 25.90 -22.58
CA GLY A 488 14.57 25.35 -23.51
C GLY A 488 14.07 23.93 -23.14
N GLU A 489 14.37 23.44 -21.93
CA GLU A 489 13.94 22.14 -21.45
C GLU A 489 12.62 22.27 -20.67
N TRP A 490 11.75 21.26 -20.77
CA TRP A 490 10.54 21.22 -19.96
C TRP A 490 10.86 20.93 -18.49
N GLU A 491 10.37 21.77 -17.60
CA GLU A 491 10.48 21.61 -16.16
C GLU A 491 9.09 21.63 -15.53
N VAL A 492 8.78 20.62 -14.71
CA VAL A 492 7.49 20.50 -14.02
C VAL A 492 7.55 21.20 -12.65
N LEU A 493 6.40 21.69 -12.19
CA LEU A 493 6.31 22.28 -10.85
C LEU A 493 6.53 21.22 -9.77
N ARG A 494 7.37 21.54 -8.81
CA ARG A 494 7.74 20.65 -7.69
C ARG A 494 7.68 21.33 -6.33
N LEU A 495 7.94 22.61 -6.27
CA LEU A 495 8.09 23.38 -5.03
C LEU A 495 6.79 24.11 -4.71
N TYR A 496 5.80 23.37 -4.23
CA TYR A 496 4.53 23.91 -3.77
C TYR A 496 4.59 24.40 -2.34
N THR A 497 3.79 25.43 -2.03
CA THR A 497 3.52 25.91 -0.67
C THR A 497 2.01 26.08 -0.51
N PHE A 498 1.42 25.42 0.48
CA PHE A 498 0.00 25.59 0.81
C PHE A 498 -0.24 27.01 1.31
N GLN A 499 -1.31 27.62 0.82
CA GLN A 499 -1.73 28.97 1.22
C GLN A 499 -3.02 28.95 2.04
N SER A 500 -4.07 28.35 1.53
CA SER A 500 -5.36 28.27 2.22
C SER A 500 -6.34 27.31 1.57
N PHE A 501 -7.30 26.82 2.38
CA PHE A 501 -8.58 26.32 1.88
C PHE A 501 -9.69 27.18 2.46
N LYS A 502 -10.36 27.92 1.63
CA LYS A 502 -11.48 28.81 2.03
C LYS A 502 -12.49 28.94 0.90
N ASP A 503 -13.76 28.97 1.23
CA ASP A 503 -14.88 29.15 0.28
C ASP A 503 -14.85 28.11 -0.87
N GLY A 504 -14.46 26.86 -0.55
CA GLY A 504 -14.35 25.79 -1.53
C GLY A 504 -13.13 25.89 -2.46
N ILE A 505 -12.22 26.83 -2.21
CA ILE A 505 -11.04 27.07 -3.05
C ILE A 505 -9.77 26.62 -2.34
N TYR A 506 -9.05 25.70 -2.94
CA TYR A 506 -7.74 25.23 -2.44
C TYR A 506 -6.62 26.01 -3.14
N ARG A 507 -5.84 26.77 -2.38
CA ARG A 507 -4.80 27.66 -2.92
C ARG A 507 -3.41 27.19 -2.54
N ARG A 508 -2.52 27.22 -3.52
CA ARG A 508 -1.08 26.94 -3.37
C ARG A 508 -0.27 27.94 -4.18
N ASP A 509 0.92 28.26 -3.73
CA ASP A 509 1.95 28.90 -4.53
C ASP A 509 2.96 27.85 -4.99
N ALA A 510 3.59 28.08 -6.13
CA ALA A 510 4.71 27.29 -6.63
C ALA A 510 5.73 28.15 -7.37
N VAL A 511 6.96 27.68 -7.41
CA VAL A 511 8.05 28.30 -8.17
C VAL A 511 8.79 27.24 -8.96
N LEU A 512 9.41 27.61 -10.08
CA LEU A 512 10.34 26.71 -10.75
C LEU A 512 11.61 26.53 -9.89
N GLU A 513 12.13 25.32 -9.88
CA GLU A 513 13.34 25.02 -9.13
C GLU A 513 14.58 25.71 -9.72
N THR A 514 14.66 25.75 -11.07
CA THR A 514 15.79 26.35 -11.78
C THR A 514 15.67 27.85 -11.93
N ASP A 515 14.45 28.41 -11.84
CA ASP A 515 14.19 29.85 -11.94
C ASP A 515 13.09 30.33 -10.98
N SER A 516 13.46 30.78 -9.79
CA SER A 516 12.52 31.28 -8.79
C SER A 516 11.77 32.57 -9.17
N THR A 517 12.12 33.20 -10.31
CA THR A 517 11.38 34.36 -10.84
C THR A 517 10.10 33.91 -11.54
N VAL A 518 10.02 32.66 -11.99
CA VAL A 518 8.79 32.05 -12.52
C VAL A 518 7.95 31.56 -11.35
N LYS A 519 6.81 32.23 -11.14
CA LYS A 519 5.93 32.01 -9.98
C LYS A 519 4.52 31.66 -10.43
N TYR A 520 3.92 30.72 -9.72
CA TYR A 520 2.55 30.32 -9.90
C TYR A 520 1.76 30.55 -8.62
N GLN A 521 0.60 31.18 -8.75
CA GLN A 521 -0.45 31.23 -7.72
C GLN A 521 -1.61 30.40 -8.23
N LEU A 522 -1.84 29.27 -7.59
CA LEU A 522 -2.77 28.22 -8.04
C LEU A 522 -4.02 28.23 -7.19
N ALA A 523 -5.19 28.17 -7.82
CA ALA A 523 -6.48 28.06 -7.17
C ALA A 523 -7.32 26.96 -7.82
N ASP A 524 -7.62 25.91 -7.07
CA ASP A 524 -8.47 24.79 -7.47
C ASP A 524 -9.86 24.93 -6.86
N ILE A 525 -10.88 24.82 -7.68
CA ILE A 525 -12.28 24.82 -7.28
C ILE A 525 -12.91 23.52 -7.78
N PRO A 526 -13.08 22.49 -6.94
CA PRO A 526 -13.82 21.30 -7.33
C PRO A 526 -15.27 21.62 -7.67
N LEU A 527 -15.75 21.11 -8.80
CA LEU A 527 -17.12 21.23 -9.27
C LEU A 527 -17.73 19.83 -9.48
N PRO A 528 -19.05 19.66 -9.52
CA PRO A 528 -19.68 18.33 -9.59
C PRO A 528 -19.19 17.42 -10.73
N ASN A 529 -18.71 18.00 -11.84
CA ASN A 529 -18.26 17.26 -13.04
C ASN A 529 -16.82 17.60 -13.45
N GLY A 530 -16.03 18.21 -12.58
CA GLY A 530 -14.66 18.59 -12.95
C GLY A 530 -14.01 19.55 -11.96
N ILE A 531 -12.98 20.22 -12.41
CA ILE A 531 -12.21 21.19 -11.64
C ILE A 531 -12.15 22.50 -12.42
N LEU A 532 -12.58 23.61 -11.79
CA LEU A 532 -12.27 24.95 -12.29
C LEU A 532 -10.93 25.38 -11.70
N ARG A 533 -10.01 25.77 -12.56
CA ARG A 533 -8.72 26.34 -12.17
C ARG A 533 -8.67 27.82 -12.53
N VAL A 534 -8.19 28.62 -11.58
CA VAL A 534 -7.91 30.05 -11.79
C VAL A 534 -6.51 30.31 -11.29
N ASP A 535 -5.55 30.29 -12.22
CA ASP A 535 -4.14 30.36 -11.89
C ASP A 535 -3.51 31.65 -12.43
N LYS A 536 -2.63 32.27 -11.64
CA LYS A 536 -1.82 33.40 -12.06
C LYS A 536 -0.38 32.96 -12.21
N VAL A 537 0.19 33.20 -13.41
CA VAL A 537 1.58 32.91 -13.69
C VAL A 537 2.33 34.23 -13.88
N SER A 538 3.47 34.37 -13.23
CA SER A 538 4.38 35.50 -13.36
C SER A 538 5.71 35.00 -13.91
N VAL A 539 6.16 35.57 -15.01
CA VAL A 539 7.43 35.23 -15.69
C VAL A 539 8.23 36.51 -15.93
N SER A 540 9.55 36.42 -15.84
CA SER A 540 10.43 37.54 -16.15
C SER A 540 10.64 37.74 -17.66
N GLU A 541 10.52 36.66 -18.43
CA GLU A 541 10.70 36.63 -19.90
C GLU A 541 9.63 35.74 -20.54
N PRO A 542 9.27 35.94 -21.80
CA PRO A 542 8.34 35.09 -22.52
C PRO A 542 8.79 33.60 -22.47
N THR A 543 7.91 32.71 -22.11
CA THR A 543 8.17 31.26 -22.07
C THR A 543 6.95 30.46 -22.47
N GLU A 544 7.16 29.19 -22.83
CA GLU A 544 6.08 28.27 -23.13
C GLU A 544 5.63 27.57 -21.84
N ILE A 545 4.31 27.47 -21.66
CA ILE A 545 3.67 26.83 -20.52
C ILE A 545 2.68 25.80 -21.03
N CYS A 546 2.73 24.59 -20.46
CA CYS A 546 1.79 23.51 -20.70
C CYS A 546 1.09 23.15 -19.39
N LEU A 547 -0.22 22.93 -19.44
CA LEU A 547 -1.00 22.37 -18.33
C LEU A 547 -1.46 20.95 -18.72
N GLY A 548 -0.93 19.95 -18.01
CA GLY A 548 -1.36 18.57 -18.14
C GLY A 548 -2.62 18.29 -17.33
N HIS A 549 -3.48 17.46 -17.87
CA HIS A 549 -4.68 16.94 -17.21
C HIS A 549 -4.46 15.51 -16.71
N TYR A 550 -5.50 14.87 -16.15
CA TYR A 550 -5.48 13.44 -15.86
C TYR A 550 -5.18 12.64 -17.11
N SER A 551 -4.34 11.61 -16.96
CA SER A 551 -4.07 10.67 -18.05
C SER A 551 -5.35 9.94 -18.43
N LEU A 552 -5.65 9.87 -19.73
CA LEU A 552 -6.81 9.14 -20.19
C LEU A 552 -6.54 7.64 -20.12
N PRO A 553 -7.46 6.84 -19.60
CA PRO A 553 -7.33 5.39 -19.65
C PRO A 553 -7.33 4.92 -21.13
N ARG A 554 -6.61 3.85 -21.42
CA ARG A 554 -6.72 3.18 -22.72
C ARG A 554 -8.13 2.60 -22.84
N LEU A 555 -8.96 3.28 -23.66
CA LEU A 555 -10.28 2.81 -24.01
C LEU A 555 -10.22 2.13 -25.38
N ASN A 556 -10.92 1.03 -25.55
CA ASN A 556 -11.11 0.37 -26.86
C ASN A 556 -12.11 1.19 -27.75
N THR A 557 -12.23 2.47 -27.51
CA THR A 557 -13.13 3.41 -28.20
C THR A 557 -12.35 4.61 -28.69
N ASN A 558 -12.78 5.20 -29.82
CA ASN A 558 -12.15 6.40 -30.35
C ASN A 558 -12.33 7.57 -29.36
N ILE A 559 -11.23 8.26 -29.04
CA ILE A 559 -11.26 9.52 -28.29
C ILE A 559 -11.85 10.57 -29.22
N GLN A 560 -12.90 11.24 -28.76
CA GLN A 560 -13.45 12.40 -29.48
C GLN A 560 -12.69 13.66 -29.03
N GLU A 561 -11.99 14.27 -29.96
CA GLU A 561 -11.32 15.54 -29.75
C GLU A 561 -12.16 16.67 -30.39
N THR A 562 -12.44 17.69 -29.59
CA THR A 562 -13.12 18.90 -30.07
C THR A 562 -12.22 20.08 -29.74
N SER A 563 -11.79 20.81 -30.80
CA SER A 563 -11.04 22.05 -30.62
C SER A 563 -11.88 23.23 -31.08
N ARG A 564 -11.84 24.33 -30.35
CA ARG A 564 -12.47 25.60 -30.69
C ARG A 564 -11.42 26.69 -30.69
N LYS A 565 -11.22 27.33 -31.86
CA LYS A 565 -10.41 28.53 -31.97
C LYS A 565 -11.26 29.74 -31.58
N VAL A 566 -10.82 30.53 -30.64
CA VAL A 566 -11.48 31.76 -30.21
C VAL A 566 -10.63 32.93 -30.73
N ASP A 567 -11.24 33.98 -31.26
CA ASP A 567 -10.56 35.17 -31.83
C ASP A 567 -9.80 36.04 -30.80
N ARG A 568 -9.54 35.50 -29.65
CA ARG A 568 -8.60 36.01 -28.64
C ARG A 568 -7.54 34.91 -28.38
N PRO A 569 -6.32 35.25 -27.98
CA PRO A 569 -5.21 34.27 -27.93
C PRO A 569 -5.40 33.20 -26.82
N VAL A 570 -6.47 32.44 -26.90
CA VAL A 570 -6.77 31.30 -26.04
C VAL A 570 -7.32 30.19 -26.91
N SER A 571 -6.61 29.09 -27.02
CA SER A 571 -7.12 27.84 -27.61
C SER A 571 -7.57 26.90 -26.49
N TYR A 572 -8.75 26.32 -26.65
CA TYR A 572 -9.26 25.27 -25.75
C TYR A 572 -9.29 23.96 -26.51
N THR A 573 -8.77 22.90 -25.89
CA THR A 573 -8.99 21.52 -26.34
C THR A 573 -9.89 20.84 -25.32
N HIS A 574 -11.06 20.38 -25.74
CA HIS A 574 -11.93 19.54 -24.91
C HIS A 574 -11.81 18.10 -25.36
N LEU A 575 -11.41 17.23 -24.46
CA LEU A 575 -11.48 15.79 -24.63
C LEU A 575 -12.72 15.29 -23.89
N THR A 576 -13.70 14.78 -24.62
CA THR A 576 -14.89 14.16 -24.05
C THR A 576 -14.72 12.64 -24.10
N LEU A 577 -14.78 12.00 -22.94
CA LEU A 577 -14.91 10.55 -22.88
C LEU A 577 -16.36 10.18 -23.18
N PRO A 578 -16.62 9.13 -23.99
CA PRO A 578 -17.98 8.61 -24.13
C PRO A 578 -18.44 8.11 -22.76
N THR A 579 -19.50 8.70 -22.23
CA THR A 579 -20.20 8.19 -21.05
C THR A 579 -20.89 6.89 -21.44
N THR A 580 -20.28 5.75 -21.13
CA THR A 580 -21.01 4.49 -21.17
C THR A 580 -21.94 4.45 -19.96
N SER A 581 -23.22 4.71 -20.20
CA SER A 581 -24.27 4.33 -19.28
C SER A 581 -24.26 2.80 -19.13
N ARG A 582 -23.89 2.29 -17.99
CA ARG A 582 -24.32 0.99 -17.45
C ARG A 582 -24.88 1.19 -16.08
#